data_42aeb9487faa4e1adb5bd1c8c44d1462
#
_entry.id   42aeb9487faa4e1adb5bd1c8c44d1462
#
_cell.length_a   1.000
_cell.length_b   1.000
_cell.length_c   1.000
_cell.angle_alpha   90.00
_cell.angle_beta   90.00
_cell.angle_gamma   90.00
#
_symmetry.space_group_name_H-M   'P 1'
#
loop_
_entity.id
_entity.type
_entity.pdbx_description
1 polymer ?
#
loop_
_entity_poly.entity_id
_entity_poly.type
_entity_poly.pdbx_seq_one_letter_code
_entity_poly.pdbx_strand_id
1 'polypeptide(L)'
;MINKEIDNFIKTLSAYMPLSPEHMAIFAEQVQVRQLKKNSPLPNFRNDYFFVSAGLLKKENCDNGDVQLFLKPGDIELFATESETFHYISLTESTVLLFPVRLIIELLQHRALVEGYQRLVHRWCALRCSRQDLLLLKGPEKKAELYRRLGKWVNSISNKDLARYLDMDSSYFSSL
;
A
#
# COMPACT_ATOMS: atom_id res chain seq x y z
N MET A 1 14.73 -9.25 14.52
CA MET A 1 14.26 -8.71 13.24
C MET A 1 12.78 -8.31 13.30
N ILE A 2 11.89 -9.15 13.81
CA ILE A 2 10.43 -8.89 13.92
C ILE A 2 10.13 -7.60 14.72
N ASN A 3 10.81 -7.35 15.83
CA ASN A 3 10.59 -6.14 16.64
C ASN A 3 10.85 -4.83 15.86
N LYS A 4 11.90 -4.80 15.03
CA LYS A 4 12.22 -3.61 14.23
C LYS A 4 11.13 -3.23 13.24
N GLU A 5 10.48 -4.22 12.62
CA GLU A 5 9.40 -3.99 11.67
C GLU A 5 8.15 -3.45 12.37
N ILE A 6 7.84 -3.99 13.54
CA ILE A 6 6.73 -3.51 14.38
C ILE A 6 7.03 -2.11 14.89
N ASP A 7 8.25 -1.82 15.34
CA ASP A 7 8.66 -0.49 15.79
C ASP A 7 8.51 0.56 14.68
N ASN A 8 8.93 0.22 13.45
CA ASN A 8 8.75 1.10 12.28
C ASN A 8 7.27 1.37 11.98
N PHE A 9 6.43 0.35 12.08
CA PHE A 9 4.99 0.47 11.89
C PHE A 9 4.37 1.39 12.96
N ILE A 10 4.66 1.13 14.23
CA ILE A 10 4.19 1.95 15.36
C ILE A 10 4.65 3.39 15.19
N LYS A 11 5.91 3.62 14.83
CA LYS A 11 6.43 4.97 14.55
C LYS A 11 5.68 5.65 13.41
N THR A 12 5.36 4.92 12.35
CA THR A 12 4.57 5.45 11.24
C THR A 12 3.16 5.82 11.67
N LEU A 13 2.49 4.95 12.43
CA LEU A 13 1.16 5.26 12.98
C LEU A 13 1.19 6.44 13.95
N SER A 14 2.21 6.53 14.80
CA SER A 14 2.36 7.62 15.78
C SER A 14 2.54 9.00 15.12
N ALA A 15 2.97 9.03 13.85
CA ALA A 15 2.99 10.28 13.08
C ALA A 15 1.58 10.80 12.73
N TYR A 16 0.56 9.94 12.79
CA TYR A 16 -0.84 10.29 12.52
C TYR A 16 -1.68 10.33 13.79
N MET A 17 -1.47 9.38 14.69
CA MET A 17 -2.28 9.16 15.89
C MET A 17 -1.42 9.24 17.16
N PRO A 18 -1.85 9.97 18.22
CA PRO A 18 -1.14 10.02 19.49
C PRO A 18 -1.31 8.71 20.27
N LEU A 19 -0.55 7.68 19.89
CA LEU A 19 -0.60 6.37 20.52
C LEU A 19 0.03 6.41 21.91
N SER A 20 -0.68 5.94 22.94
CA SER A 20 -0.13 5.69 24.26
C SER A 20 0.75 4.44 24.27
N PRO A 21 1.63 4.22 25.27
CA PRO A 21 2.38 2.97 25.43
C PRO A 21 1.49 1.72 25.45
N GLU A 22 0.31 1.82 26.04
CA GLU A 22 -0.70 0.75 26.07
C GLU A 22 -1.21 0.42 24.67
N HIS A 23 -1.58 1.44 23.88
CA HIS A 23 -1.98 1.26 22.49
C HIS A 23 -0.86 0.61 21.65
N MET A 24 0.40 1.03 21.86
CA MET A 24 1.55 0.43 21.17
C MET A 24 1.74 -1.04 21.53
N ALA A 25 1.53 -1.43 22.79
CA ALA A 25 1.60 -2.81 23.22
C ALA A 25 0.52 -3.67 22.56
N ILE A 26 -0.72 -3.18 22.52
CA ILE A 26 -1.84 -3.88 21.85
C ILE A 26 -1.54 -4.10 20.36
N PHE A 27 -1.00 -3.09 19.65
CA PHE A 27 -0.59 -3.27 18.26
C PHE A 27 0.51 -4.32 18.13
N ALA A 28 1.53 -4.27 19.00
CA ALA A 28 2.64 -5.22 18.95
C ALA A 28 2.21 -6.68 19.13
N GLU A 29 1.18 -6.93 19.94
CA GLU A 29 0.63 -8.27 20.18
C GLU A 29 -0.23 -8.79 19.01
N GLN A 30 -0.97 -7.91 18.33
CA GLN A 30 -1.96 -8.33 17.32
C GLN A 30 -1.43 -8.27 15.88
N VAL A 31 -0.31 -7.59 15.65
CA VAL A 31 0.30 -7.48 14.33
C VAL A 31 0.98 -8.78 13.92
N GLN A 32 0.67 -9.25 12.72
CA GLN A 32 1.32 -10.41 12.10
C GLN A 32 2.29 -9.96 11.03
N VAL A 33 3.56 -10.34 11.16
CA VAL A 33 4.58 -10.08 10.14
C VAL A 33 4.54 -11.18 9.08
N ARG A 34 4.46 -10.79 7.81
CA ARG A 34 4.52 -11.69 6.66
C ARG A 34 5.67 -11.31 5.74
N GLN A 35 6.48 -12.28 5.39
CA GLN A 35 7.52 -12.13 4.38
C GLN A 35 7.03 -12.73 3.07
N LEU A 36 7.18 -11.98 1.99
CA LEU A 36 6.76 -12.37 0.65
C LEU A 36 8.00 -12.48 -0.24
N LYS A 37 8.09 -13.57 -0.97
CA LYS A 37 9.07 -13.70 -2.05
C LYS A 37 8.63 -12.84 -3.24
N LYS A 38 9.57 -12.46 -4.09
CA LYS A 38 9.26 -11.78 -5.35
C LYS A 38 8.23 -12.60 -6.16
N ASN A 39 7.26 -11.91 -6.76
CA ASN A 39 6.16 -12.46 -7.55
C ASN A 39 5.20 -13.36 -6.76
N SER A 40 5.20 -13.29 -5.44
CA SER A 40 4.23 -14.01 -4.61
C SER A 40 3.00 -13.16 -4.33
N PRO A 41 1.80 -13.76 -4.37
CA PRO A 41 0.59 -13.05 -3.94
C PRO A 41 0.59 -12.88 -2.43
N LEU A 42 0.08 -11.76 -1.96
CA LEU A 42 -0.28 -11.57 -0.57
C LEU A 42 -1.62 -12.27 -0.34
N PRO A 43 -1.69 -13.28 0.55
CA PRO A 43 -2.95 -13.94 0.87
C PRO A 43 -4.01 -12.93 1.32
N ASN A 44 -5.22 -13.07 0.79
CA ASN A 44 -6.33 -12.16 1.10
C ASN A 44 -6.85 -12.44 2.52
N PHE A 45 -6.78 -11.43 3.39
CA PHE A 45 -7.37 -11.45 4.74
C PHE A 45 -8.52 -10.44 4.74
N ARG A 46 -9.75 -10.93 4.69
CA ARG A 46 -10.94 -10.08 4.63
C ARG A 46 -11.00 -9.16 5.86
N ASN A 47 -11.25 -7.88 5.61
CA ASN A 47 -11.39 -6.83 6.62
C ASN A 47 -10.15 -6.55 7.49
N ASP A 48 -8.97 -6.84 6.99
CA ASP A 48 -7.75 -6.49 7.67
C ASP A 48 -7.03 -5.35 6.94
N TYR A 49 -6.23 -4.60 7.68
CA TYR A 49 -5.27 -3.67 7.11
C TYR A 49 -3.93 -4.35 6.93
N PHE A 50 -3.16 -3.86 5.99
CA PHE A 50 -1.75 -4.19 5.96
C PHE A 50 -0.88 -2.94 5.74
N PHE A 51 0.31 -2.99 6.30
CA PHE A 51 1.35 -1.98 6.17
C PHE A 51 2.53 -2.59 5.44
N VAL A 52 3.07 -1.87 4.45
CA VAL A 52 4.30 -2.28 3.76
C VAL A 52 5.50 -1.76 4.55
N SER A 53 6.23 -2.65 5.19
CA SER A 53 7.46 -2.31 5.93
C SER A 53 8.67 -2.28 5.02
N ALA A 54 8.78 -3.23 4.09
CA ALA A 54 9.86 -3.31 3.13
C ALA A 54 9.36 -3.87 1.79
N GLY A 55 10.06 -3.53 0.71
CA GLY A 55 9.75 -4.03 -0.62
C GLY A 55 8.72 -3.20 -1.37
N LEU A 56 8.15 -3.78 -2.41
CA LEU A 56 7.20 -3.14 -3.32
C LEU A 56 6.12 -4.14 -3.70
N LEU A 57 4.85 -3.74 -3.58
CA LEU A 57 3.70 -4.52 -4.03
C LEU A 57 2.96 -3.77 -5.13
N LYS A 58 2.27 -4.51 -6.00
CA LYS A 58 1.23 -3.97 -6.87
C LYS A 58 -0.14 -4.53 -6.48
N LYS A 59 -1.18 -3.72 -6.66
CA LYS A 59 -2.57 -4.13 -6.67
C LYS A 59 -3.01 -4.23 -8.12
N GLU A 60 -3.46 -5.41 -8.54
CA GLU A 60 -3.96 -5.60 -9.90
C GLU A 60 -5.32 -6.27 -9.92
N ASN A 61 -6.08 -6.00 -10.96
CA ASN A 61 -7.34 -6.68 -11.23
C ASN A 61 -7.07 -8.11 -11.70
N CYS A 62 -7.77 -9.10 -11.10
CA CYS A 62 -7.60 -10.52 -11.41
C CYS A 62 -8.03 -10.89 -12.84
N ASP A 63 -9.03 -10.18 -13.39
CA ASP A 63 -9.65 -10.54 -14.66
C ASP A 63 -8.83 -10.05 -15.86
N ASN A 64 -8.31 -8.82 -15.80
CA ASN A 64 -7.63 -8.17 -16.92
C ASN A 64 -6.17 -7.83 -16.65
N GLY A 65 -5.73 -7.97 -15.41
CA GLY A 65 -4.37 -7.65 -14.97
C GLY A 65 -4.05 -6.15 -14.95
N ASP A 66 -5.06 -5.28 -14.91
CA ASP A 66 -4.85 -3.85 -14.80
C ASP A 66 -4.28 -3.48 -13.44
N VAL A 67 -3.18 -2.74 -13.46
CA VAL A 67 -2.53 -2.28 -12.23
C VAL A 67 -3.24 -1.04 -11.71
N GLN A 68 -3.72 -1.11 -10.49
CA GLN A 68 -4.46 -0.03 -9.84
C GLN A 68 -3.60 0.82 -8.90
N LEU A 69 -2.58 0.19 -8.31
CA LEU A 69 -1.79 0.82 -7.27
C LEU A 69 -0.42 0.16 -7.13
N PHE A 70 0.60 0.95 -6.84
CA PHE A 70 1.89 0.49 -6.33
C PHE A 70 2.03 0.92 -4.88
N LEU A 71 2.36 -0.03 -4.01
CA LEU A 71 2.52 0.17 -2.57
C LEU A 71 3.98 0.00 -2.20
N LYS A 72 4.54 0.99 -1.53
CA LYS A 72 5.94 1.06 -1.10
C LYS A 72 6.05 1.18 0.42
N PRO A 73 7.24 1.08 1.00
CA PRO A 73 7.41 1.20 2.45
C PRO A 73 6.79 2.47 3.01
N GLY A 74 6.00 2.31 4.06
CA GLY A 74 5.21 3.38 4.70
C GLY A 74 3.76 3.48 4.23
N ASP A 75 3.37 2.74 3.19
CA ASP A 75 1.98 2.72 2.74
C ASP A 75 1.15 1.72 3.54
N ILE A 76 -0.10 2.10 3.80
CA ILE A 76 -1.11 1.29 4.48
C ILE A 76 -2.27 1.08 3.51
N GLU A 77 -2.75 -0.15 3.42
CA GLU A 77 -3.88 -0.51 2.58
C GLU A 77 -4.89 -1.35 3.37
N LEU A 78 -6.16 -1.22 3.02
CA LEU A 78 -7.25 -2.02 3.55
C LEU A 78 -7.63 -3.12 2.55
N PHE A 79 -7.70 -4.36 2.99
CA PHE A 79 -8.35 -5.43 2.24
C PHE A 79 -9.86 -5.20 2.26
N ALA A 80 -10.42 -4.75 1.15
CA ALA A 80 -11.86 -4.60 1.02
C ALA A 80 -12.55 -5.98 0.97
N THR A 81 -13.74 -6.08 1.57
CA THR A 81 -14.58 -7.29 1.54
C THR A 81 -14.98 -7.73 0.14
N GLU A 82 -15.00 -6.78 -0.81
CA GLU A 82 -15.39 -7.00 -2.22
C GLU A 82 -14.22 -7.39 -3.13
N SER A 83 -13.07 -7.71 -2.56
CA SER A 83 -11.82 -7.82 -3.30
C SER A 83 -11.55 -9.20 -3.92
N GLU A 84 -12.57 -9.95 -4.31
CA GLU A 84 -12.36 -11.10 -5.21
C GLU A 84 -11.82 -10.65 -6.57
N THR A 85 -12.06 -9.39 -6.94
CA THR A 85 -11.63 -8.79 -8.21
C THR A 85 -10.16 -8.32 -8.20
N PHE A 86 -9.55 -8.13 -7.04
CA PHE A 86 -8.19 -7.60 -6.92
C PHE A 86 -7.30 -8.47 -6.04
N HIS A 87 -6.05 -8.61 -6.45
CA HIS A 87 -5.03 -9.21 -5.61
C HIS A 87 -3.79 -8.30 -5.50
N TYR A 88 -3.00 -8.56 -4.47
CA TYR A 88 -1.74 -7.86 -4.24
C TYR A 88 -0.59 -8.81 -4.53
N ILE A 89 0.35 -8.38 -5.37
CA ILE A 89 1.53 -9.16 -5.76
C ILE A 89 2.79 -8.41 -5.36
N SER A 90 3.69 -9.12 -4.73
CA SER A 90 5.01 -8.62 -4.37
C SER A 90 5.91 -8.53 -5.61
N LEU A 91 6.42 -7.34 -5.93
CA LEU A 91 7.33 -7.10 -7.06
C LEU A 91 8.80 -7.29 -6.68
N THR A 92 9.08 -7.22 -5.38
CA THR A 92 10.41 -7.50 -4.80
C THR A 92 10.22 -8.42 -3.59
N GLU A 93 11.29 -8.90 -2.98
CA GLU A 93 11.18 -9.43 -1.62
C GLU A 93 10.59 -8.34 -0.71
N SER A 94 9.52 -8.67 -0.01
CA SER A 94 8.73 -7.69 0.73
C SER A 94 8.35 -8.18 2.11
N THR A 95 8.23 -7.26 3.04
CA THR A 95 7.72 -7.51 4.38
C THR A 95 6.47 -6.66 4.59
N VAL A 96 5.38 -7.32 4.95
CA VAL A 96 4.12 -6.67 5.27
C VAL A 96 3.69 -7.03 6.69
N LEU A 97 3.03 -6.09 7.35
CA LEU A 97 2.44 -6.28 8.65
C LEU A 97 0.93 -6.26 8.51
N LEU A 98 0.28 -7.32 8.93
CA LEU A 98 -1.18 -7.46 8.91
C LEU A 98 -1.73 -7.11 10.28
N PHE A 99 -2.81 -6.36 10.33
CA PHE A 99 -3.50 -6.04 11.56
C PHE A 99 -5.01 -5.94 11.33
N PRO A 100 -5.81 -6.51 12.25
CA PRO A 100 -7.26 -6.61 12.05
C PRO A 100 -7.94 -5.23 12.16
N VAL A 101 -8.96 -5.00 11.32
CA VAL A 101 -9.74 -3.77 11.36
C VAL A 101 -10.38 -3.53 12.73
N ARG A 102 -10.76 -4.60 13.46
CA ARG A 102 -11.32 -4.50 14.80
C ARG A 102 -10.41 -3.73 15.76
N LEU A 103 -9.10 -3.88 15.62
CA LEU A 103 -8.11 -3.16 16.42
C LEU A 103 -8.25 -1.63 16.22
N ILE A 104 -8.42 -1.19 14.99
CA ILE A 104 -8.67 0.22 14.70
C ILE A 104 -10.01 0.67 15.30
N ILE A 105 -11.07 -0.14 15.18
CA ILE A 105 -12.38 0.18 15.72
C ILE A 105 -12.32 0.33 17.25
N GLU A 106 -11.62 -0.55 17.95
CA GLU A 106 -11.41 -0.47 19.40
C GLU A 106 -10.68 0.82 19.79
N LEU A 107 -9.61 1.16 19.06
CA LEU A 107 -8.85 2.38 19.30
C LEU A 107 -9.68 3.65 19.03
N LEU A 108 -10.59 3.64 18.07
CA LEU A 108 -11.45 4.78 17.73
C LEU A 108 -12.49 5.11 18.82
N GLN A 109 -12.66 4.28 19.83
CA GLN A 109 -13.42 4.64 21.02
C GLN A 109 -12.75 5.77 21.83
N HIS A 110 -11.45 5.99 21.61
CA HIS A 110 -10.70 7.10 22.20
C HIS A 110 -10.73 8.32 21.29
N ARG A 111 -11.45 9.37 21.69
CA ARG A 111 -11.65 10.61 20.89
C ARG A 111 -10.35 11.19 20.32
N ALA A 112 -9.26 11.15 21.08
CA ALA A 112 -7.96 11.68 20.65
C ALA A 112 -7.38 10.92 19.42
N LEU A 113 -7.80 9.68 19.18
CA LEU A 113 -7.31 8.87 18.04
C LEU A 113 -8.15 9.07 16.78
N VAL A 114 -9.39 9.55 16.91
CA VAL A 114 -10.32 9.73 15.77
C VAL A 114 -9.74 10.72 14.75
N GLU A 115 -9.24 11.86 15.19
CA GLU A 115 -8.64 12.85 14.29
C GLU A 115 -7.39 12.30 13.58
N GLY A 116 -6.60 11.52 14.30
CA GLY A 116 -5.44 10.85 13.72
C GLY A 116 -5.83 9.83 12.66
N TYR A 117 -6.86 9.05 12.93
CA TYR A 117 -7.41 8.11 11.95
C TYR A 117 -7.95 8.82 10.71
N GLN A 118 -8.64 9.93 10.86
CA GLN A 118 -9.09 10.75 9.72
C GLN A 118 -7.91 11.19 8.85
N ARG A 119 -6.80 11.65 9.44
CA ARG A 119 -5.59 11.97 8.68
C ARG A 119 -5.02 10.77 7.92
N LEU A 120 -5.05 9.59 8.54
CA LEU A 120 -4.63 8.34 7.89
C LEU A 120 -5.53 7.99 6.70
N VAL A 121 -6.84 8.10 6.87
CA VAL A 121 -7.83 7.86 5.80
C VAL A 121 -7.66 8.87 4.65
N HIS A 122 -7.43 10.14 4.95
CA HIS A 122 -7.17 11.15 3.93
C HIS A 122 -5.92 10.82 3.10
N ARG A 123 -4.84 10.40 3.76
CA ARG A 123 -3.63 9.96 3.05
C ARG A 123 -3.90 8.73 2.17
N TRP A 124 -4.63 7.77 2.69
CA TRP A 124 -5.02 6.57 1.95
C TRP A 124 -5.88 6.90 0.71
N CYS A 125 -6.85 7.80 0.85
CA CYS A 125 -7.65 8.30 -0.28
C CYS A 125 -6.75 9.03 -1.30
N ALA A 126 -5.85 9.90 -0.86
CA ALA A 126 -4.92 10.61 -1.73
C ALA A 126 -4.03 9.65 -2.53
N LEU A 127 -3.54 8.57 -1.91
CA LEU A 127 -2.77 7.54 -2.59
C LEU A 127 -3.58 6.88 -3.70
N ARG A 128 -4.84 6.54 -3.43
CA ARG A 128 -5.75 5.92 -4.41
C ARG A 128 -6.13 6.86 -5.55
N CYS A 129 -6.35 8.13 -5.25
CA CYS A 129 -6.67 9.15 -6.26
C CYS A 129 -5.47 9.55 -7.10
N SER A 130 -4.26 9.32 -6.62
CA SER A 130 -3.02 9.77 -7.28
C SER A 130 -2.84 9.21 -8.71
N ARG A 131 -3.38 8.02 -9.00
CA ARG A 131 -3.39 7.46 -10.36
C ARG A 131 -4.26 8.27 -11.30
N GLN A 132 -5.42 8.73 -10.85
CA GLN A 132 -6.36 9.51 -11.68
C GLN A 132 -5.71 10.81 -12.16
N ASP A 133 -4.96 11.49 -11.28
CA ASP A 133 -4.22 12.70 -11.67
C ASP A 133 -3.22 12.42 -12.80
N LEU A 134 -2.55 11.27 -12.77
CA LEU A 134 -1.65 10.85 -13.85
C LEU A 134 -2.39 10.61 -15.16
N LEU A 135 -3.57 10.00 -15.10
CA LEU A 135 -4.35 9.67 -16.30
C LEU A 135 -4.84 10.93 -17.07
N LEU A 136 -4.88 12.08 -16.42
CA LEU A 136 -5.22 13.36 -17.05
C LEU A 136 -4.06 13.97 -17.86
N LEU A 137 -2.84 13.52 -17.66
CA LEU A 137 -1.65 14.04 -18.37
C LEU A 137 -1.52 13.44 -19.77
N LYS A 138 -0.70 14.06 -20.63
CA LYS A 138 -0.30 13.49 -21.92
C LYS A 138 0.72 12.36 -21.76
N GLY A 139 0.85 11.48 -22.74
CA GLY A 139 1.67 10.28 -22.68
C GLY A 139 3.09 10.47 -22.11
N PRO A 140 3.94 11.36 -22.70
CA PRO A 140 5.28 11.61 -22.18
C PRO A 140 5.29 12.18 -20.76
N GLU A 141 4.35 13.09 -20.46
CA GLU A 141 4.21 13.70 -19.14
C GLU A 141 3.78 12.67 -18.10
N LYS A 142 2.84 11.75 -18.45
CA LYS A 142 2.44 10.63 -17.59
C LYS A 142 3.64 9.80 -17.17
N LYS A 143 4.46 9.40 -18.12
CA LYS A 143 5.66 8.58 -17.89
C LYS A 143 6.65 9.30 -16.99
N ALA A 144 6.97 10.54 -17.28
CA ALA A 144 7.90 11.35 -16.50
C ALA A 144 7.42 11.53 -15.06
N GLU A 145 6.14 11.87 -14.87
CA GLU A 145 5.55 12.08 -13.54
C GLU A 145 5.46 10.77 -12.75
N LEU A 146 5.12 9.65 -13.40
CA LEU A 146 5.14 8.33 -12.77
C LEU A 146 6.53 7.99 -12.25
N TYR A 147 7.57 8.21 -13.08
CA TYR A 147 8.96 7.95 -12.69
C TYR A 147 9.39 8.83 -11.51
N ARG A 148 9.00 10.10 -11.51
CA ARG A 148 9.24 10.99 -10.38
C ARG A 148 8.58 10.49 -9.08
N ARG A 149 7.32 10.01 -9.14
CA ARG A 149 6.59 9.50 -7.97
C ARG A 149 7.13 8.18 -7.44
N LEU A 150 7.51 7.28 -8.31
CA LEU A 150 8.05 5.97 -7.95
C LEU A 150 9.52 6.02 -7.56
N GLY A 151 10.29 6.96 -8.11
CA GLY A 151 11.72 7.10 -7.84
C GLY A 151 12.48 5.81 -8.12
N LYS A 152 13.32 5.38 -7.20
CA LYS A 152 14.13 4.15 -7.34
C LYS A 152 13.33 2.86 -7.60
N TRP A 153 12.06 2.85 -7.24
CA TRP A 153 11.20 1.67 -7.37
C TRP A 153 10.83 1.34 -8.82
N VAL A 154 10.93 2.31 -9.74
CA VAL A 154 10.69 2.09 -11.17
C VAL A 154 11.48 0.89 -11.71
N ASN A 155 12.73 0.73 -11.31
CA ASN A 155 13.61 -0.34 -11.78
C ASN A 155 13.16 -1.74 -11.35
N SER A 156 12.25 -1.82 -10.39
CA SER A 156 11.69 -3.08 -9.89
C SER A 156 10.35 -3.44 -10.54
N ILE A 157 9.84 -2.59 -11.43
CA ILE A 157 8.52 -2.74 -12.07
C ILE A 157 8.72 -3.01 -13.56
N SER A 158 7.97 -3.96 -14.11
CA SER A 158 8.02 -4.24 -15.55
C SER A 158 7.41 -3.09 -16.37
N ASN A 159 7.93 -2.83 -17.57
CA ASN A 159 7.33 -1.85 -18.48
C ASN A 159 5.84 -2.14 -18.75
N LYS A 160 5.48 -3.42 -18.80
CA LYS A 160 4.08 -3.85 -18.93
C LYS A 160 3.20 -3.39 -17.78
N ASP A 161 3.67 -3.52 -16.53
CA ASP A 161 2.91 -3.08 -15.35
C ASP A 161 2.85 -1.55 -15.27
N LEU A 162 3.94 -0.85 -15.64
CA LEU A 162 3.96 0.62 -15.71
C LEU A 162 2.97 1.14 -16.77
N ALA A 163 2.95 0.51 -17.95
CA ALA A 163 2.02 0.85 -19.02
C ALA A 163 0.56 0.62 -18.59
N ARG A 164 0.25 -0.53 -18.01
CA ARG A 164 -1.08 -0.84 -17.48
C ARG A 164 -1.53 0.13 -16.39
N TYR A 165 -0.62 0.55 -15.52
CA TYR A 165 -0.91 1.54 -14.50
C TYR A 165 -1.29 2.91 -15.09
N LEU A 166 -0.72 3.27 -16.24
CA LEU A 166 -0.99 4.52 -16.96
C LEU A 166 -2.12 4.41 -17.99
N ASP A 167 -2.74 3.24 -18.10
CA ASP A 167 -3.73 2.95 -19.15
C ASP A 167 -3.16 3.24 -20.55
N MET A 168 -1.99 2.65 -20.84
CA MET A 168 -1.26 2.83 -22.09
C MET A 168 -0.90 1.47 -22.70
N ASP A 169 -0.83 1.45 -24.02
CA ASP A 169 -0.21 0.32 -24.72
C ASP A 169 1.27 0.17 -24.34
N SER A 170 1.71 -1.08 -24.16
CA SER A 170 3.08 -1.34 -23.71
C SER A 170 4.15 -0.99 -24.76
N SER A 171 3.82 -1.10 -26.05
CA SER A 171 4.73 -0.73 -27.14
C SER A 171 4.86 0.79 -27.19
N TYR A 172 3.76 1.50 -27.08
CA TYR A 172 3.77 2.97 -27.00
C TYR A 172 4.52 3.46 -25.76
N PHE A 173 4.27 2.88 -24.58
CA PHE A 173 4.99 3.22 -23.36
C PHE A 173 6.51 3.02 -23.51
N SER A 174 6.92 1.96 -24.19
CA SER A 174 8.35 1.66 -24.40
C SER A 174 9.01 2.59 -25.41
N SER A 175 8.24 3.18 -26.34
CA SER A 175 8.73 4.14 -27.35
C SER A 175 8.92 5.56 -26.81
N LEU A 176 8.29 5.88 -25.68
CA LEU A 176 8.45 7.16 -24.97
C LEU A 176 9.75 7.20 -24.15
#